data_02e0c14b89c17bc3d9b18a819e7a2970
#
_entry.id   02e0c14b89c17bc3d9b18a819e7a2970
#
_cell.length_a   1.000
_cell.length_b   1.000
_cell.length_c   1.000
_cell.angle_alpha   90.00
_cell.angle_beta   90.00
_cell.angle_gamma   90.00
#
_symmetry.space_group_name_H-M   'P 1'
#
loop_
_entity.id
_entity.type
_entity.pdbx_description
1 polymer ?
#
loop_
_entity_poly.entity_id
_entity_poly.type
_entity_poly.pdbx_seq_one_letter_code
_entity_poly.pdbx_strand_id
1 'polypeptide(L)'
;MSSLDDALTALERVTGYRPVKSGDGYKARCPCHEDKNPSLSVKMNGRLLLHCFAGCPYDHITAALDLTPEPASGQRQIVATYRYRDAAGVEVRQKIRYAPKDFRIRHQDTSGQWVYKAGPGPAVLYRLPELRQAIAEGTTVFVVEGEKDCDRLAAGGLAA
;
A
#
# COMPACT_ATOMS: atom_id res chain seq x y z
N MET A 1 -14.64 -16.41 7.85
CA MET A 1 -14.49 -15.48 6.72
C MET A 1 -15.78 -14.70 6.59
N SER A 2 -15.75 -13.40 6.86
CA SER A 2 -16.95 -12.55 6.70
C SER A 2 -17.16 -12.30 5.22
N SER A 3 -18.27 -12.78 4.67
CA SER A 3 -18.64 -12.53 3.27
C SER A 3 -19.14 -11.08 3.08
N LEU A 4 -19.24 -10.62 1.85
CA LEU A 4 -19.85 -9.34 1.54
C LEU A 4 -21.31 -9.31 2.04
N ASP A 5 -22.03 -10.39 1.84
CA ASP A 5 -23.44 -10.50 2.25
C ASP A 5 -23.62 -10.45 3.79
N ASP A 6 -22.69 -11.07 4.54
CA ASP A 6 -22.68 -10.98 6.01
C ASP A 6 -22.51 -9.52 6.46
N ALA A 7 -21.58 -8.80 5.82
CA ALA A 7 -21.33 -7.39 6.14
C ALA A 7 -22.53 -6.49 5.79
N LEU A 8 -23.14 -6.69 4.63
CA LEU A 8 -24.33 -5.92 4.22
C LEU A 8 -25.52 -6.19 5.14
N THR A 9 -25.74 -7.44 5.52
CA THR A 9 -26.81 -7.84 6.45
C THR A 9 -26.57 -7.25 7.84
N ALA A 10 -25.33 -7.31 8.35
CA ALA A 10 -24.97 -6.72 9.64
C ALA A 10 -25.16 -5.19 9.64
N LEU A 11 -24.78 -4.52 8.56
CA LEU A 11 -24.98 -3.07 8.39
C LEU A 11 -26.46 -2.69 8.41
N GLU A 12 -27.30 -3.40 7.66
CA GLU A 12 -28.74 -3.16 7.65
C GLU A 12 -29.34 -3.38 9.05
N ARG A 13 -28.95 -4.45 9.74
CA ARG A 13 -29.40 -4.76 11.09
C ARG A 13 -29.02 -3.67 12.10
N VAL A 14 -27.76 -3.21 12.08
CA VAL A 14 -27.23 -2.29 13.11
C VAL A 14 -27.66 -0.84 12.84
N THR A 15 -27.67 -0.42 11.57
CA THR A 15 -27.94 0.98 11.22
C THR A 15 -29.40 1.26 10.84
N GLY A 16 -30.21 0.22 10.64
CA GLY A 16 -31.56 0.33 10.09
C GLY A 16 -31.60 0.88 8.65
N TYR A 17 -30.45 0.96 7.99
CA TYR A 17 -30.31 1.49 6.62
C TYR A 17 -29.80 0.40 5.69
N ARG A 18 -30.56 0.14 4.62
CA ARG A 18 -30.19 -0.84 3.61
C ARG A 18 -29.04 -0.30 2.76
N PRO A 19 -27.88 -0.98 2.70
CA PRO A 19 -26.78 -0.57 1.84
C PRO A 19 -27.18 -0.49 0.38
N VAL A 20 -26.76 0.57 -0.32
CA VAL A 20 -27.11 0.84 -1.72
C VAL A 20 -25.92 0.55 -2.61
N LYS A 21 -26.13 -0.15 -3.71
CA LYS A 21 -25.07 -0.44 -4.69
C LYS A 21 -24.50 0.84 -5.29
N SER A 22 -23.17 0.95 -5.34
CA SER A 22 -22.44 2.12 -5.84
C SER A 22 -21.15 1.68 -6.53
N GLY A 23 -21.19 1.69 -7.87
CA GLY A 23 -20.08 1.18 -8.69
C GLY A 23 -19.83 -0.31 -8.46
N ASP A 24 -18.58 -0.65 -8.13
CA ASP A 24 -18.11 -2.01 -7.81
C ASP A 24 -18.35 -2.44 -6.35
N GLY A 25 -18.98 -1.58 -5.54
CA GLY A 25 -19.26 -1.82 -4.14
C GLY A 25 -20.62 -1.31 -3.69
N TYR A 26 -20.70 -0.97 -2.40
CA TYR A 26 -21.91 -0.46 -1.75
C TYR A 26 -21.59 0.79 -0.93
N LYS A 27 -22.59 1.66 -0.78
CA LYS A 27 -22.62 2.73 0.21
C LYS A 27 -23.59 2.38 1.33
N ALA A 28 -23.18 2.61 2.57
CA ALA A 28 -23.94 2.34 3.76
C ALA A 28 -23.77 3.45 4.80
N ARG A 29 -24.64 3.48 5.81
CA ARG A 29 -24.41 4.28 7.01
C ARG A 29 -23.34 3.62 7.89
N CYS A 30 -22.47 4.43 8.46
CA CYS A 30 -21.44 3.94 9.38
C CYS A 30 -22.07 3.65 10.76
N PRO A 31 -21.78 2.50 11.38
CA PRO A 31 -22.32 2.16 12.71
C PRO A 31 -21.60 2.88 13.88
N CYS A 32 -20.47 3.55 13.60
CA CYS A 32 -19.61 4.14 14.63
C CYS A 32 -19.86 5.62 14.92
N HIS A 33 -20.76 6.26 14.18
CA HIS A 33 -21.16 7.66 14.40
C HIS A 33 -22.58 7.90 13.89
N GLU A 34 -23.18 9.01 14.27
CA GLU A 34 -24.49 9.42 13.73
C GLU A 34 -24.34 9.78 12.25
N ASP A 35 -24.73 8.85 11.37
CA ASP A 35 -24.53 8.97 9.91
C ASP A 35 -25.85 9.23 9.20
N LYS A 36 -26.14 10.53 8.97
CA LYS A 36 -27.37 10.96 8.26
C LYS A 36 -27.25 10.73 6.74
N ASN A 37 -26.04 10.83 6.20
CA ASN A 37 -25.73 10.60 4.78
C ASN A 37 -24.73 9.45 4.66
N PRO A 38 -25.05 8.36 3.94
CA PRO A 38 -24.19 7.17 3.87
C PRO A 38 -22.72 7.51 3.59
N SER A 39 -21.87 7.37 4.61
CA SER A 39 -20.45 7.72 4.56
C SER A 39 -19.52 6.51 4.56
N LEU A 40 -20.08 5.29 4.63
CA LEU A 40 -19.32 4.05 4.63
C LEU A 40 -19.30 3.43 3.23
N SER A 41 -18.10 3.24 2.67
CA SER A 41 -17.88 2.42 1.46
C SER A 41 -17.61 0.97 1.85
N VAL A 42 -18.29 0.05 1.19
CA VAL A 42 -18.16 -1.40 1.40
C VAL A 42 -17.82 -2.05 0.07
N LYS A 43 -16.71 -2.78 0.00
CA LYS A 43 -16.26 -3.48 -1.20
C LYS A 43 -15.69 -4.85 -0.86
N MET A 44 -15.71 -5.77 -1.82
CA MET A 44 -15.00 -7.03 -1.76
C MET A 44 -13.91 -7.03 -2.84
N ASN A 45 -12.65 -7.21 -2.42
CA ASN A 45 -11.52 -7.38 -3.32
C ASN A 45 -10.56 -8.43 -2.73
N GLY A 46 -10.96 -9.70 -2.86
CA GLY A 46 -10.32 -10.81 -2.17
C GLY A 46 -10.52 -10.80 -0.64
N ARG A 47 -10.89 -9.64 -0.06
CA ARG A 47 -11.26 -9.42 1.34
C ARG A 47 -12.30 -8.32 1.45
N LEU A 48 -12.97 -8.26 2.60
CA LEU A 48 -13.89 -7.18 2.92
C LEU A 48 -13.11 -5.88 3.17
N LEU A 49 -13.45 -4.83 2.43
CA LEU A 49 -12.92 -3.48 2.55
C LEU A 49 -14.02 -2.56 3.07
N LEU A 50 -13.82 -1.96 4.23
CA LEU A 50 -14.69 -0.98 4.85
C LEU A 50 -13.92 0.34 4.98
N HIS A 51 -14.45 1.41 4.43
CA HIS A 51 -13.84 2.74 4.52
C HIS A 51 -14.90 3.79 4.86
N CYS A 52 -14.80 4.37 6.05
CA CYS A 52 -15.65 5.48 6.47
C CYS A 52 -15.01 6.81 6.08
N PHE A 53 -15.71 7.62 5.29
CA PHE A 53 -15.24 8.95 4.88
C PHE A 53 -15.26 10.00 6.01
N ALA A 54 -15.92 9.68 7.15
CA ALA A 54 -15.84 10.47 8.38
C ALA A 54 -14.65 10.08 9.26
N GLY A 55 -13.80 9.11 8.84
CA GLY A 55 -12.57 8.75 9.51
C GLY A 55 -12.67 7.69 10.60
N CYS A 56 -13.79 6.96 10.73
CA CYS A 56 -13.88 5.85 11.69
C CYS A 56 -12.89 4.74 11.35
N PRO A 57 -12.12 4.21 12.33
CA PRO A 57 -11.18 3.12 12.13
C PRO A 57 -11.86 1.81 11.70
N TYR A 58 -11.18 1.01 10.90
CA TYR A 58 -11.70 -0.27 10.39
C TYR A 58 -12.07 -1.26 11.50
N ASP A 59 -11.24 -1.38 12.52
CA ASP A 59 -11.43 -2.23 13.67
C ASP A 59 -12.67 -1.84 14.52
N HIS A 60 -12.94 -0.55 14.66
CA HIS A 60 -14.16 -0.06 15.31
C HIS A 60 -15.41 -0.42 14.49
N ILE A 61 -15.35 -0.30 13.17
CA ILE A 61 -16.48 -0.64 12.30
C ILE A 61 -16.77 -2.13 12.34
N THR A 62 -15.74 -2.97 12.25
CA THR A 62 -15.91 -4.43 12.32
C THR A 62 -16.42 -4.90 13.69
N ALA A 63 -15.93 -4.30 14.77
CA ALA A 63 -16.42 -4.58 16.12
C ALA A 63 -17.90 -4.20 16.29
N ALA A 64 -18.32 -3.02 15.78
CA ALA A 64 -19.71 -2.58 15.84
C ALA A 64 -20.68 -3.46 15.03
N LEU A 65 -20.17 -4.17 14.02
CA LEU A 65 -20.93 -5.08 13.16
C LEU A 65 -20.86 -6.55 13.62
N ASP A 66 -20.13 -6.83 14.71
CA ASP A 66 -19.83 -8.19 15.19
C ASP A 66 -19.21 -9.07 14.11
N LEU A 67 -18.45 -8.44 13.22
CA LEU A 67 -17.67 -9.12 12.20
C LEU A 67 -16.32 -9.48 12.80
N THR A 68 -15.92 -10.74 12.66
CA THR A 68 -14.53 -11.10 12.94
C THR A 68 -13.63 -10.31 12.00
N PRO A 69 -12.78 -9.39 12.51
CA PRO A 69 -11.83 -8.73 11.65
C PRO A 69 -10.99 -9.80 11.00
N GLU A 70 -11.08 -9.93 9.69
CA GLU A 70 -10.02 -10.65 9.03
C GLU A 70 -8.73 -9.91 9.36
N PRO A 71 -7.72 -10.59 9.92
CA PRO A 71 -6.45 -9.96 10.13
C PRO A 71 -6.06 -9.32 8.80
N ALA A 72 -5.57 -8.10 8.83
CA ALA A 72 -5.09 -7.36 7.65
C ALA A 72 -3.91 -8.10 6.96
N SER A 73 -3.80 -9.37 7.19
CA SER A 73 -2.78 -10.32 6.76
C SER A 73 -3.40 -11.52 6.04
N GLY A 74 -3.76 -11.35 4.82
CA GLY A 74 -3.07 -12.25 3.91
C GLY A 74 -1.60 -11.95 4.18
N GLN A 75 -0.81 -12.91 4.64
CA GLN A 75 0.61 -12.71 4.95
C GLN A 75 1.23 -11.99 3.75
N ARG A 76 1.49 -10.68 3.93
CA ARG A 76 2.15 -9.90 2.88
C ARG A 76 3.52 -10.49 2.76
N GLN A 77 3.73 -11.28 1.74
CA GLN A 77 5.05 -11.82 1.45
C GLN A 77 5.87 -10.75 0.76
N ILE A 78 7.05 -10.46 1.28
CA ILE A 78 8.01 -9.62 0.58
C ILE A 78 8.51 -10.42 -0.62
N VAL A 79 8.27 -9.89 -1.82
CA VAL A 79 8.70 -10.52 -3.08
C VAL A 79 9.91 -9.82 -3.71
N ALA A 80 10.16 -8.57 -3.34
CA ALA A 80 11.38 -7.84 -3.71
C ALA A 80 11.66 -6.69 -2.74
N THR A 81 12.93 -6.35 -2.59
CA THR A 81 13.42 -5.18 -1.84
C THR A 81 14.37 -4.40 -2.74
N TYR A 82 13.97 -3.20 -3.11
CA TYR A 82 14.77 -2.28 -3.91
C TYR A 82 15.46 -1.27 -3.01
N ARG A 83 16.79 -1.27 -3.04
CA ARG A 83 17.63 -0.43 -2.18
C ARG A 83 18.03 0.83 -2.94
N TYR A 84 17.64 1.97 -2.40
CA TYR A 84 18.03 3.27 -2.94
C TYR A 84 19.26 3.78 -2.22
N ARG A 85 20.29 4.11 -2.98
CA ARG A 85 21.57 4.62 -2.49
C ARG A 85 21.79 6.03 -2.97
N ASP A 86 22.46 6.83 -2.16
CA ASP A 86 22.91 8.15 -2.57
C ASP A 86 24.13 8.09 -3.52
N ALA A 87 24.66 9.26 -3.89
CA ALA A 87 25.81 9.36 -4.77
C ALA A 87 27.11 8.77 -4.18
N ALA A 88 27.18 8.62 -2.87
CA ALA A 88 28.30 8.01 -2.14
C ALA A 88 28.10 6.48 -1.96
N GLY A 89 26.98 5.93 -2.41
CA GLY A 89 26.65 4.52 -2.29
C GLY A 89 25.98 4.12 -0.97
N VAL A 90 25.70 5.10 -0.11
CA VAL A 90 25.05 4.87 1.18
C VAL A 90 23.55 4.61 0.96
N GLU A 91 23.03 3.55 1.58
CA GLU A 91 21.61 3.23 1.50
C GLU A 91 20.79 4.27 2.28
N VAL A 92 19.88 4.97 1.59
CA VAL A 92 19.04 6.02 2.16
C VAL A 92 17.61 5.59 2.38
N ARG A 93 17.11 4.62 1.60
CA ARG A 93 15.76 4.06 1.72
C ARG A 93 15.63 2.74 0.99
N GLN A 94 14.55 2.03 1.31
CA GLN A 94 14.15 0.82 0.60
C GLN A 94 12.71 0.96 0.11
N LYS A 95 12.41 0.45 -1.08
CA LYS A 95 11.06 0.21 -1.57
C LYS A 95 10.80 -1.30 -1.51
N ILE A 96 9.83 -1.70 -0.73
CA ILE A 96 9.46 -3.09 -0.52
C ILE A 96 8.25 -3.41 -1.39
N ARG A 97 8.37 -4.45 -2.21
CA ARG A 97 7.26 -5.00 -2.99
C ARG A 97 6.70 -6.22 -2.28
N TYR A 98 5.39 -6.27 -2.17
CA TYR A 98 4.65 -7.37 -1.54
C TYR A 98 3.81 -8.15 -2.55
N ALA A 99 3.46 -9.37 -2.18
CA ALA A 99 2.37 -10.14 -2.76
C ALA A 99 1.27 -10.31 -1.69
N PRO A 100 -0.02 -10.04 -1.98
CA PRO A 100 -0.55 -9.43 -3.22
C PRO A 100 0.05 -8.02 -3.45
N LYS A 101 0.02 -7.54 -4.70
CA LYS A 101 0.73 -6.33 -5.15
C LYS A 101 0.45 -5.12 -4.26
N ASP A 102 1.44 -4.77 -3.47
CA ASP A 102 1.51 -3.57 -2.65
C ASP A 102 2.96 -3.07 -2.59
N PHE A 103 3.17 -1.79 -2.34
CA PHE A 103 4.50 -1.21 -2.20
C PHE A 103 4.56 -0.36 -0.94
N ARG A 104 5.66 -0.48 -0.21
CA ARG A 104 5.96 0.39 0.93
C ARG A 104 7.37 0.90 0.86
N ILE A 105 7.55 2.15 1.27
CA ILE A 105 8.86 2.77 1.41
C ILE A 105 9.21 2.76 2.89
N ARG A 106 10.48 2.45 3.19
CA ARG A 106 11.03 2.56 4.55
C ARG A 106 12.46 3.09 4.51
N HIS A 107 12.88 3.68 5.60
CA HIS A 107 14.26 4.10 5.85
C HIS A 107 14.66 3.71 7.27
N GLN A 108 15.95 3.70 7.58
CA GLN A 108 16.42 3.56 8.95
C GLN A 108 16.48 4.94 9.61
N ASP A 109 16.00 5.03 10.84
CA ASP A 109 16.20 6.21 11.67
C ASP A 109 17.61 6.26 12.27
N THR A 110 17.89 7.26 13.09
CA THR A 110 19.20 7.44 13.73
C THR A 110 19.58 6.31 14.70
N SER A 111 18.60 5.50 15.12
CA SER A 111 18.82 4.32 15.97
C SER A 111 18.98 3.02 15.16
N GLY A 112 18.87 3.10 13.81
CA GLY A 112 18.91 1.95 12.93
C GLY A 112 17.59 1.18 12.81
N GLN A 113 16.49 1.70 13.39
CA GLN A 113 15.17 1.06 13.29
C GLN A 113 14.47 1.42 11.98
N TRP A 114 13.71 0.46 11.46
CA TRP A 114 12.96 0.66 10.23
C TRP A 114 11.68 1.48 10.45
N VAL A 115 11.61 2.63 9.80
CA VAL A 115 10.44 3.52 9.77
C VAL A 115 9.80 3.47 8.39
N TYR A 116 8.51 3.14 8.34
CA TYR A 116 7.75 3.05 7.08
C TYR A 116 7.28 4.43 6.60
N LYS A 117 8.23 5.23 6.15
CA LYS A 117 8.07 6.56 5.53
C LYS A 117 9.19 6.75 4.51
N ALA A 118 9.06 7.77 3.66
CA ALA A 118 10.08 8.07 2.64
C ALA A 118 11.45 8.47 3.22
N GLY A 119 11.48 8.91 4.46
CA GLY A 119 12.71 9.39 5.13
C GLY A 119 13.03 10.86 4.83
N PRO A 120 13.95 11.42 5.58
CA PRO A 120 14.49 12.76 5.33
C PRO A 120 15.38 12.77 4.09
N GLY A 121 15.60 13.95 3.54
CA GLY A 121 16.51 14.17 2.42
C GLY A 121 15.83 14.15 1.04
N PRO A 122 16.56 14.48 -0.01
CA PRO A 122 16.06 14.57 -1.37
C PRO A 122 15.68 13.18 -1.91
N ALA A 123 14.81 13.17 -2.93
CA ALA A 123 14.56 11.98 -3.70
C ALA A 123 15.82 11.59 -4.47
N VAL A 124 16.22 10.33 -4.39
CA VAL A 124 17.31 9.77 -5.18
C VAL A 124 16.78 8.79 -6.21
N LEU A 125 17.45 8.70 -7.34
CA LEU A 125 17.13 7.71 -8.37
C LEU A 125 17.55 6.32 -7.92
N TYR A 126 16.84 5.30 -8.41
CA TYR A 126 17.26 3.93 -8.23
C TYR A 126 18.58 3.70 -8.98
N ARG A 127 19.51 2.96 -8.36
CA ARG A 127 20.87 2.71 -8.88
C ARG A 127 21.68 3.97 -9.22
N LEU A 128 21.51 5.03 -8.43
CA LEU A 128 22.20 6.32 -8.66
C LEU A 128 23.73 6.21 -8.78
N PRO A 129 24.47 5.42 -7.98
CA PRO A 129 25.91 5.28 -8.16
C PRO A 129 26.29 4.72 -9.54
N GLU A 130 25.62 3.65 -9.97
CA GLU A 130 25.86 3.01 -11.27
C GLU A 130 25.48 3.93 -12.42
N LEU A 131 24.39 4.67 -12.30
CA LEU A 131 23.96 5.69 -13.26
C LEU A 131 25.04 6.78 -13.42
N ARG A 132 25.59 7.29 -12.32
CA ARG A 132 26.63 8.31 -12.36
C ARG A 132 27.92 7.80 -13.03
N GLN A 133 28.28 6.56 -12.77
CA GLN A 133 29.41 5.90 -13.43
C GLN A 133 29.17 5.81 -14.95
N ALA A 134 28.01 5.31 -15.37
CA ALA A 134 27.67 5.18 -16.79
C ALA A 134 27.70 6.53 -17.52
N ILE A 135 27.21 7.60 -16.88
CA ILE A 135 27.27 8.96 -17.42
C ILE A 135 28.73 9.42 -17.57
N ALA A 136 29.58 9.18 -16.57
CA ALA A 136 31.00 9.56 -16.62
C ALA A 136 31.77 8.80 -17.71
N GLU A 137 31.37 7.56 -17.99
CA GLU A 137 31.94 6.72 -19.03
C GLU A 137 31.37 7.01 -20.46
N GLY A 138 30.39 7.90 -20.57
CA GLY A 138 29.69 8.20 -21.81
C GLY A 138 28.83 7.05 -22.35
N THR A 139 28.44 6.12 -21.49
CA THR A 139 27.61 4.97 -21.83
C THR A 139 26.15 5.37 -22.02
N THR A 140 25.45 4.76 -22.99
CA THR A 140 24.01 4.97 -23.16
C THR A 140 23.24 4.48 -21.93
N VAL A 141 22.39 5.37 -21.39
CA VAL A 141 21.54 5.09 -20.23
C VAL A 141 20.10 4.90 -20.68
N PHE A 142 19.46 3.83 -20.20
CA PHE A 142 18.07 3.55 -20.45
C PHE A 142 17.22 4.04 -19.26
N VAL A 143 16.14 4.76 -19.56
CA VAL A 143 15.16 5.20 -18.55
C VAL A 143 13.93 4.32 -18.61
N VAL A 144 13.58 3.69 -17.49
CA VAL A 144 12.45 2.77 -17.36
C VAL A 144 11.56 3.16 -16.18
N GLU A 145 10.29 2.73 -16.18
CA GLU A 145 9.33 3.13 -15.15
C GLU A 145 9.53 2.43 -13.80
N GLY A 146 10.11 1.23 -13.80
CA GLY A 146 10.13 0.40 -12.60
C GLY A 146 11.49 -0.21 -12.28
N GLU A 147 11.75 -0.40 -10.99
CA GLU A 147 13.00 -0.97 -10.47
C GLU A 147 13.27 -2.38 -11.02
N LYS A 148 12.21 -3.19 -11.21
CA LYS A 148 12.31 -4.53 -11.78
C LYS A 148 12.87 -4.51 -13.21
N ASP A 149 12.45 -3.53 -14.00
CA ASP A 149 12.89 -3.42 -15.40
C ASP A 149 14.32 -2.85 -15.46
N CYS A 150 14.64 -1.92 -14.56
CA CYS A 150 15.99 -1.43 -14.36
C CYS A 150 16.96 -2.58 -14.00
N ASP A 151 16.59 -3.44 -13.03
CA ASP A 151 17.41 -4.60 -12.66
C ASP A 151 17.58 -5.61 -13.81
N ARG A 152 16.51 -5.79 -14.62
CA ARG A 152 16.57 -6.68 -15.79
C ARG A 152 17.55 -6.17 -16.84
N LEU A 153 17.52 -4.87 -17.15
CA LEU A 153 18.48 -4.26 -18.07
C LEU A 153 19.90 -4.35 -17.55
N ALA A 154 20.09 -4.06 -16.27
CA ALA A 154 21.39 -4.16 -15.62
C ALA A 154 21.95 -5.58 -15.62
N ALA A 155 21.11 -6.59 -15.42
CA ALA A 155 21.51 -8.01 -15.53
C ALA A 155 21.92 -8.38 -16.97
N GLY A 156 21.43 -7.64 -17.99
CA GLY A 156 21.87 -7.73 -19.38
C GLY A 156 23.09 -6.89 -19.71
N GLY A 157 23.75 -6.25 -18.74
CA GLY A 157 24.93 -5.40 -18.96
C GLY A 157 24.63 -4.00 -19.46
N LEU A 158 23.37 -3.55 -19.40
CA LEU A 158 22.95 -2.22 -19.83
C LEU A 158 22.85 -1.27 -18.63
N ALA A 159 23.21 -0.01 -18.82
CA ALA A 159 23.03 1.02 -17.80
C ALA A 159 21.56 1.47 -17.77
N ALA A 160 20.92 1.40 -16.58
CA ALA A 160 19.53 1.81 -16.38
C ALA A 160 19.28 2.29 -14.93
#